data_1d952c7799a5a300211799b9d6cf36fc
#
_entry.id   1d952c7799a5a300211799b9d6cf36fc
#
_cell.length_a   1.000
_cell.length_b   1.000
_cell.length_c   1.000
_cell.angle_alpha   90.00
_cell.angle_beta   90.00
_cell.angle_gamma   90.00
#
_symmetry.space_group_name_H-M   'P 1'
#
loop_
_entity.id
_entity.type
_entity.pdbx_description
1 polymer ?
#
loop_
_entity_poly.entity_id
_entity_poly.type
_entity_poly.pdbx_seq_one_letter_code
_entity_poly.pdbx_strand_id
1 'polypeptide(L)'
;MLAESIRDELVKVFTVPQAEVLARCVVTAHDALATRSDVHDLRVAMTALAEQQKLTSASLRDLEEQQKLTSASVRDLAEQQKLTSAEVRDLADTVRTLHIRTDKTAGWALEWVVGNRLPAYVGRQIKRCRVVGPMDLIESLEDRPAIHELSDEDLDQLRRADLIATGTIDGDAIYLVGEVSFTADNDDVLRAARRAAVLRKVGERAQPFVACDAIAPISAELARREGVWIIVEGRLLTPAA
;
A
#
# COMPACT_ATOMS: atom_id res chain seq x y z
N MET A 1 -42.38 -56.80 59.11
CA MET A 1 -41.52 -57.88 59.47
C MET A 1 -40.45 -57.51 60.52
N LEU A 2 -39.47 -56.63 60.29
CA LEU A 2 -38.42 -56.26 61.25
C LEU A 2 -39.01 -55.61 62.52
N ALA A 3 -39.90 -54.63 62.35
CA ALA A 3 -40.61 -53.91 63.43
C ALA A 3 -41.43 -54.89 64.32
N GLU A 4 -42.11 -55.82 63.71
CA GLU A 4 -42.94 -56.79 64.39
C GLU A 4 -42.08 -57.77 65.20
N SER A 5 -41.00 -58.33 64.63
CA SER A 5 -40.08 -59.18 65.28
C SER A 5 -39.41 -58.52 66.49
N ILE A 6 -39.02 -57.26 66.37
CA ILE A 6 -38.43 -56.46 67.46
C ILE A 6 -39.49 -56.21 68.54
N ARG A 7 -40.73 -55.86 68.16
CA ARG A 7 -41.81 -55.72 69.11
C ARG A 7 -42.11 -56.93 69.88
N ASP A 8 -42.21 -58.10 69.22
CA ASP A 8 -42.51 -59.37 69.83
C ASP A 8 -41.44 -59.86 70.88
N GLU A 9 -40.20 -59.53 70.62
CA GLU A 9 -39.13 -59.75 71.62
C GLU A 9 -39.23 -58.77 72.81
N LEU A 10 -39.55 -57.47 72.50
CA LEU A 10 -39.64 -56.50 73.57
C LEU A 10 -40.90 -56.67 74.47
N VAL A 11 -42.00 -57.23 74.00
CA VAL A 11 -43.20 -57.55 74.80
C VAL A 11 -42.91 -58.63 75.91
N LYS A 12 -41.87 -59.41 75.80
CA LYS A 12 -41.44 -60.37 76.82
C LYS A 12 -40.91 -59.68 78.11
N VAL A 13 -40.52 -58.42 77.99
CA VAL A 13 -39.83 -57.68 79.08
C VAL A 13 -40.56 -56.36 79.41
N PHE A 14 -41.25 -55.71 78.45
CA PHE A 14 -41.90 -54.45 78.57
C PHE A 14 -43.40 -54.57 78.37
N THR A 15 -44.18 -53.58 78.79
CA THR A 15 -45.62 -53.47 78.44
C THR A 15 -45.83 -53.24 76.94
N VAL A 16 -46.93 -53.72 76.38
CA VAL A 16 -47.22 -53.61 74.95
C VAL A 16 -47.04 -52.22 74.42
N PRO A 17 -47.55 -51.11 75.05
CA PRO A 17 -47.32 -49.76 74.56
C PRO A 17 -45.83 -49.33 74.56
N GLN A 18 -45.07 -49.76 75.57
CA GLN A 18 -43.63 -49.50 75.67
C GLN A 18 -42.85 -50.21 74.58
N ALA A 19 -43.18 -51.50 74.34
CA ALA A 19 -42.58 -52.30 73.27
C ALA A 19 -42.84 -51.75 71.89
N GLU A 20 -44.03 -51.21 71.62
CA GLU A 20 -44.34 -50.51 70.33
C GLU A 20 -43.52 -49.26 70.10
N VAL A 21 -43.36 -48.41 71.15
CA VAL A 21 -42.56 -47.17 71.02
C VAL A 21 -41.09 -47.54 70.82
N LEU A 22 -40.53 -48.45 71.57
CA LEU A 22 -39.17 -48.92 71.47
C LEU A 22 -38.86 -49.54 70.09
N ALA A 23 -39.76 -50.46 69.63
CA ALA A 23 -39.63 -51.07 68.31
C ALA A 23 -39.60 -50.01 67.19
N ARG A 24 -40.44 -48.99 67.25
CA ARG A 24 -40.47 -47.88 66.32
C ARG A 24 -39.16 -47.12 66.37
N CYS A 25 -38.68 -46.76 67.55
CA CYS A 25 -37.39 -46.03 67.68
C CYS A 25 -36.22 -46.82 67.11
N VAL A 26 -36.19 -48.18 67.40
CA VAL A 26 -35.09 -49.03 66.87
C VAL A 26 -35.17 -49.17 65.37
N VAL A 27 -36.37 -49.31 64.77
CA VAL A 27 -36.51 -49.35 63.30
C VAL A 27 -36.13 -48.01 62.66
N THR A 28 -36.65 -46.88 63.22
CA THR A 28 -36.27 -45.59 62.74
C THR A 28 -34.76 -45.32 62.82
N ALA A 29 -34.12 -45.73 63.91
CA ALA A 29 -32.69 -45.61 64.02
C ALA A 29 -31.95 -46.54 63.06
N HIS A 30 -32.47 -47.77 62.84
CA HIS A 30 -31.87 -48.73 61.87
C HIS A 30 -32.00 -48.15 60.40
N ASP A 31 -33.16 -47.66 60.07
CA ASP A 31 -33.38 -47.07 58.73
C ASP A 31 -32.53 -45.81 58.50
N ALA A 32 -32.20 -45.12 59.60
CA ALA A 32 -31.29 -43.91 59.51
C ALA A 32 -29.79 -44.31 59.47
N LEU A 33 -29.45 -45.56 59.74
CA LEU A 33 -28.06 -46.03 59.64
C LEU A 33 -27.76 -46.45 58.20
N ALA A 34 -26.56 -46.05 57.71
CA ALA A 34 -26.08 -46.55 56.42
C ALA A 34 -25.95 -48.05 56.42
N THR A 35 -26.64 -48.68 55.47
CA THR A 35 -26.57 -50.16 55.31
C THR A 35 -25.24 -50.61 54.73
N ARG A 36 -24.93 -51.91 54.83
CA ARG A 36 -23.78 -52.47 54.15
C ARG A 36 -23.81 -52.29 52.63
N SER A 37 -25.01 -52.24 52.05
CA SER A 37 -25.24 -51.95 50.63
C SER A 37 -24.84 -50.48 50.26
N ASP A 38 -25.27 -49.51 51.09
CA ASP A 38 -24.97 -48.10 50.88
C ASP A 38 -23.43 -47.86 50.94
N VAL A 39 -22.75 -48.54 51.87
CA VAL A 39 -21.29 -48.49 51.98
C VAL A 39 -20.61 -49.16 50.77
N HIS A 40 -21.19 -50.24 50.24
CA HIS A 40 -20.70 -50.92 49.03
C HIS A 40 -20.88 -50.00 47.79
N ASP A 41 -22.06 -49.41 47.60
CA ASP A 41 -22.38 -48.51 46.46
C ASP A 41 -21.52 -47.25 46.49
N LEU A 42 -21.32 -46.65 47.67
CA LEU A 42 -20.40 -45.57 47.88
C LEU A 42 -18.97 -45.95 47.47
N ARG A 43 -18.48 -47.14 47.83
CA ARG A 43 -17.14 -47.64 47.48
C ARG A 43 -16.99 -47.83 45.97
N VAL A 44 -18.01 -48.33 45.27
CA VAL A 44 -18.04 -48.46 43.80
C VAL A 44 -18.00 -47.12 43.16
N ALA A 45 -18.85 -46.16 43.61
CA ALA A 45 -18.87 -44.79 43.08
C ALA A 45 -17.53 -44.09 43.31
N MET A 46 -16.90 -44.22 44.47
CA MET A 46 -15.57 -43.65 44.74
C MET A 46 -14.49 -44.21 43.81
N THR A 47 -14.53 -45.52 43.53
CA THR A 47 -13.57 -46.17 42.62
C THR A 47 -13.74 -45.66 41.21
N ALA A 48 -14.97 -45.56 40.71
CA ALA A 48 -15.28 -45.00 39.38
C ALA A 48 -14.84 -43.54 39.26
N LEU A 49 -15.07 -42.74 40.30
CA LEU A 49 -14.64 -41.34 40.35
C LEU A 49 -13.12 -41.20 40.32
N ALA A 50 -12.40 -42.08 41.08
CA ALA A 50 -10.95 -42.10 41.08
C ALA A 50 -10.36 -42.47 39.69
N GLU A 51 -10.98 -43.40 38.96
CA GLU A 51 -10.60 -43.74 37.60
C GLU A 51 -10.88 -42.55 36.61
N GLN A 52 -12.04 -41.93 36.71
CA GLN A 52 -12.37 -40.76 35.92
C GLN A 52 -11.39 -39.63 36.18
N GLN A 53 -11.00 -39.38 37.42
CA GLN A 53 -10.03 -38.36 37.80
C GLN A 53 -8.65 -38.66 37.20
N LYS A 54 -8.21 -39.93 37.15
CA LYS A 54 -6.96 -40.32 36.46
C LYS A 54 -7.00 -40.01 34.97
N LEU A 55 -8.09 -40.37 34.30
CA LEU A 55 -8.28 -40.07 32.87
C LEU A 55 -8.27 -38.58 32.59
N THR A 56 -9.01 -37.80 33.40
CA THR A 56 -9.02 -36.35 33.30
C THR A 56 -7.62 -35.75 33.50
N SER A 57 -6.87 -36.25 34.48
CA SER A 57 -5.49 -35.80 34.73
C SER A 57 -4.53 -36.15 33.60
N ALA A 58 -4.71 -37.27 32.91
CA ALA A 58 -3.94 -37.65 31.73
C ALA A 58 -4.29 -36.67 30.55
N SER A 59 -5.56 -36.47 30.29
CA SER A 59 -6.01 -35.53 29.23
C SER A 59 -5.52 -34.10 29.47
N LEU A 60 -5.47 -33.63 30.72
CA LEU A 60 -4.92 -32.29 31.03
C LEU A 60 -3.42 -32.23 30.71
N ARG A 61 -2.65 -33.27 30.99
CA ARG A 61 -1.22 -33.30 30.61
C ARG A 61 -1.00 -33.25 29.09
N ASP A 62 -1.81 -34.02 28.34
CA ASP A 62 -1.75 -34.02 26.88
C ASP A 62 -2.08 -32.65 26.32
N LEU A 63 -3.10 -31.96 26.86
CA LEU A 63 -3.47 -30.61 26.49
C LEU A 63 -2.36 -29.59 26.81
N GLU A 64 -1.71 -29.73 27.98
CA GLU A 64 -0.57 -28.88 28.34
C GLU A 64 0.60 -29.03 27.34
N GLU A 65 0.88 -30.27 26.92
CA GLU A 65 1.93 -30.54 25.92
C GLU A 65 1.58 -29.97 24.57
N GLN A 66 0.34 -30.17 24.10
CA GLN A 66 -0.16 -29.54 22.85
C GLN A 66 -0.10 -28.01 22.91
N GLN A 67 -0.45 -27.40 24.03
CA GLN A 67 -0.36 -25.96 24.22
C GLN A 67 1.09 -25.45 24.13
N LYS A 68 2.05 -26.19 24.70
CA LYS A 68 3.47 -25.83 24.57
C LYS A 68 3.95 -25.88 23.11
N LEU A 69 3.61 -26.94 22.39
CA LEU A 69 3.94 -27.07 20.96
C LEU A 69 3.31 -25.97 20.11
N THR A 70 2.03 -25.70 20.35
CA THR A 70 1.33 -24.62 19.64
C THR A 70 1.95 -23.25 19.92
N SER A 71 2.32 -23.02 21.20
CA SER A 71 2.98 -21.76 21.59
C SER A 71 4.37 -21.58 20.96
N ALA A 72 5.12 -22.67 20.79
CA ALA A 72 6.39 -22.64 20.07
C ALA A 72 6.18 -22.32 18.60
N SER A 73 5.26 -23.02 17.93
CA SER A 73 4.94 -22.76 16.52
C SER A 73 4.46 -21.32 16.25
N VAL A 74 3.66 -20.74 17.16
CA VAL A 74 3.22 -19.34 17.05
C VAL A 74 4.41 -18.38 17.16
N ARG A 75 5.40 -18.67 18.02
CA ARG A 75 6.61 -17.86 18.12
C ARG A 75 7.44 -17.92 16.84
N ASP A 76 7.63 -19.10 16.30
CA ASP A 76 8.39 -19.30 15.05
C ASP A 76 7.71 -18.58 13.87
N LEU A 77 6.38 -18.69 13.77
CA LEU A 77 5.60 -17.96 12.75
C LEU A 77 5.72 -16.45 12.92
N ALA A 78 5.70 -15.93 14.14
CA ALA A 78 5.86 -14.50 14.40
C ALA A 78 7.27 -14.01 14.01
N GLU A 79 8.30 -14.83 14.19
CA GLU A 79 9.65 -14.50 13.75
C GLU A 79 9.78 -14.51 12.22
N GLN A 80 9.24 -15.54 11.56
CA GLN A 80 9.19 -15.59 10.09
C GLN A 80 8.42 -14.41 9.51
N GLN A 81 7.30 -14.01 10.12
CA GLN A 81 6.53 -12.85 9.68
C GLN A 81 7.34 -11.55 9.78
N LYS A 82 8.16 -11.39 10.82
CA LYS A 82 9.05 -10.23 10.95
C LYS A 82 10.10 -10.20 9.83
N LEU A 83 10.73 -11.34 9.54
CA LEU A 83 11.72 -11.44 8.46
C LEU A 83 11.09 -11.13 7.10
N THR A 84 9.96 -11.77 6.78
CA THR A 84 9.23 -11.50 5.53
C THR A 84 8.80 -10.05 5.42
N SER A 85 8.37 -9.43 6.53
CA SER A 85 8.01 -8.00 6.53
C SER A 85 9.20 -7.08 6.28
N ALA A 86 10.39 -7.44 6.73
CA ALA A 86 11.62 -6.70 6.44
C ALA A 86 12.00 -6.84 4.96
N GLU A 87 11.98 -8.06 4.42
CA GLU A 87 12.27 -8.32 3.01
C GLU A 87 11.30 -7.59 2.06
N VAL A 88 10.01 -7.56 2.40
CA VAL A 88 8.99 -6.81 1.62
C VAL A 88 9.28 -5.31 1.63
N ARG A 89 9.75 -4.74 2.75
CA ARG A 89 10.14 -3.32 2.80
C ARG A 89 11.34 -3.03 1.93
N ASP A 90 12.39 -3.85 2.02
CA ASP A 90 13.59 -3.71 1.19
C ASP A 90 13.28 -3.83 -0.30
N LEU A 91 12.39 -4.77 -0.67
CA LEU A 91 11.92 -4.90 -2.04
C LEU A 91 11.13 -3.67 -2.50
N ALA A 92 10.25 -3.14 -1.66
CA ALA A 92 9.48 -1.93 -1.98
C ALA A 92 10.40 -0.72 -2.20
N ASP A 93 11.45 -0.54 -1.38
CA ASP A 93 12.42 0.53 -1.54
C ASP A 93 13.28 0.35 -2.80
N THR A 94 13.66 -0.89 -3.11
CA THR A 94 14.36 -1.22 -4.35
C THR A 94 13.51 -0.91 -5.58
N VAL A 95 12.23 -1.32 -5.59
CA VAL A 95 11.28 -1.03 -6.67
C VAL A 95 11.09 0.47 -6.85
N ARG A 96 10.95 1.22 -5.74
CA ARG A 96 10.84 2.69 -5.79
C ARG A 96 12.07 3.33 -6.42
N THR A 97 13.26 2.87 -6.02
CA THR A 97 14.53 3.37 -6.57
C THR A 97 14.66 3.06 -8.06
N LEU A 98 14.30 1.85 -8.47
CA LEU A 98 14.29 1.45 -9.87
C LEU A 98 13.29 2.27 -10.69
N HIS A 99 12.09 2.52 -10.15
CA HIS A 99 11.08 3.34 -10.81
C HIS A 99 11.60 4.76 -11.09
N ILE A 100 12.16 5.43 -10.08
CA ILE A 100 12.76 6.77 -10.24
C ILE A 100 13.88 6.77 -11.29
N ARG A 101 14.73 5.74 -11.31
CA ARG A 101 15.83 5.63 -12.29
C ARG A 101 15.29 5.39 -13.69
N THR A 102 14.28 4.54 -13.83
CA THR A 102 13.64 4.24 -15.12
C THR A 102 12.96 5.47 -15.69
N ASP A 103 12.23 6.23 -14.87
CA ASP A 103 11.56 7.46 -15.31
C ASP A 103 12.56 8.50 -15.84
N LYS A 104 13.66 8.72 -15.12
CA LYS A 104 14.73 9.63 -15.58
C LYS A 104 15.36 9.17 -16.88
N THR A 105 15.71 7.88 -16.99
CA THR A 105 16.34 7.34 -18.20
C THR A 105 15.38 7.39 -19.39
N ALA A 106 14.11 7.08 -19.16
CA ALA A 106 13.09 7.14 -20.18
C ALA A 106 12.82 8.60 -20.61
N GLY A 107 12.81 9.57 -19.68
CA GLY A 107 12.72 10.99 -19.99
C GLY A 107 13.83 11.45 -20.94
N TRP A 108 15.09 11.19 -20.58
CA TRP A 108 16.23 11.52 -21.45
C TRP A 108 16.18 10.84 -22.82
N ALA A 109 15.75 9.56 -22.87
CA ALA A 109 15.59 8.87 -24.13
C ALA A 109 14.52 9.54 -25.01
N LEU A 110 13.41 9.98 -24.43
CA LEU A 110 12.34 10.69 -25.13
C LEU A 110 12.85 12.05 -25.65
N GLU A 111 13.51 12.85 -24.81
CA GLU A 111 14.11 14.13 -25.20
C GLU A 111 15.09 13.93 -26.38
N TRP A 112 15.94 12.90 -26.30
CA TRP A 112 16.90 12.60 -27.39
C TRP A 112 16.18 12.20 -28.68
N VAL A 113 15.13 11.35 -28.60
CA VAL A 113 14.34 10.94 -29.77
C VAL A 113 13.62 12.13 -30.39
N VAL A 114 12.95 12.93 -29.56
CA VAL A 114 12.23 14.13 -30.01
C VAL A 114 13.21 15.13 -30.63
N GLY A 115 14.36 15.40 -29.98
CA GLY A 115 15.37 16.30 -30.50
C GLY A 115 15.89 15.90 -31.88
N ASN A 116 16.25 14.64 -32.07
CA ASN A 116 16.71 14.15 -33.36
C ASN A 116 15.63 14.15 -34.45
N ARG A 117 14.35 14.03 -34.08
CA ARG A 117 13.23 13.95 -35.02
C ARG A 117 12.48 15.28 -35.17
N LEU A 118 12.73 16.27 -34.34
CA LEU A 118 12.02 17.56 -34.37
C LEU A 118 11.98 18.19 -35.76
N PRO A 119 13.09 18.22 -36.56
CA PRO A 119 13.06 18.76 -37.91
C PRO A 119 12.03 18.05 -38.83
N ALA A 120 11.81 16.75 -38.61
CA ALA A 120 10.82 16.01 -39.38
C ALA A 120 9.38 16.32 -38.90
N TYR A 121 9.18 16.52 -37.61
CA TYR A 121 7.86 16.83 -37.07
C TYR A 121 7.35 18.20 -37.44
N VAL A 122 8.23 19.20 -37.45
CA VAL A 122 7.86 20.62 -37.75
C VAL A 122 8.15 21.07 -39.19
N GLY A 123 8.77 20.22 -40.02
CA GLY A 123 9.31 20.58 -41.33
C GLY A 123 8.32 21.12 -42.35
N ARG A 124 7.01 20.99 -42.10
CA ARG A 124 5.97 21.65 -42.92
C ARG A 124 5.88 23.16 -42.65
N GLN A 125 6.05 23.55 -41.37
CA GLN A 125 5.92 24.94 -40.88
C GLN A 125 7.28 25.63 -40.77
N ILE A 126 8.29 24.89 -40.26
CA ILE A 126 9.61 25.44 -39.97
C ILE A 126 10.62 24.86 -40.94
N LYS A 127 11.30 25.76 -41.66
CA LYS A 127 12.42 25.36 -42.54
C LYS A 127 13.75 25.49 -41.81
N ARG A 128 14.73 24.70 -42.23
CA ARG A 128 16.10 24.69 -41.64
C ARG A 128 16.10 24.50 -40.12
N CYS A 129 15.13 23.73 -39.60
CA CYS A 129 15.04 23.46 -38.19
C CYS A 129 16.32 22.74 -37.72
N ARG A 130 16.95 23.27 -36.68
CA ARG A 130 18.16 22.75 -36.09
C ARG A 130 18.07 22.86 -34.57
N VAL A 131 18.26 21.74 -33.85
CA VAL A 131 18.36 21.74 -32.39
C VAL A 131 19.63 22.42 -31.96
N VAL A 132 19.56 23.24 -30.94
CA VAL A 132 20.69 23.94 -30.30
C VAL A 132 20.69 23.70 -28.82
N GLY A 133 21.86 23.64 -28.22
CA GLY A 133 21.97 23.51 -26.76
C GLY A 133 21.50 24.79 -26.06
N PRO A 134 20.91 24.68 -24.84
CA PRO A 134 20.53 25.88 -24.07
C PRO A 134 21.71 26.82 -23.81
N MET A 135 22.89 26.28 -23.57
CA MET A 135 24.10 27.07 -23.34
C MET A 135 24.57 27.76 -24.62
N ASP A 136 24.60 27.06 -25.76
CA ASP A 136 24.94 27.63 -27.07
C ASP A 136 23.99 28.78 -27.47
N LEU A 137 22.70 28.63 -27.12
CA LEU A 137 21.73 29.69 -27.31
C LEU A 137 22.07 30.93 -26.48
N ILE A 138 22.30 30.76 -25.15
CA ILE A 138 22.61 31.88 -24.25
C ILE A 138 23.88 32.61 -24.74
N GLU A 139 24.94 31.86 -25.08
CA GLU A 139 26.17 32.40 -25.64
C GLU A 139 25.91 33.20 -26.93
N SER A 140 25.04 32.71 -27.82
CA SER A 140 24.66 33.41 -29.03
C SER A 140 23.87 34.72 -28.81
N LEU A 141 23.30 34.87 -27.61
CA LEU A 141 22.56 36.06 -27.19
C LEU A 141 23.43 37.06 -26.42
N GLU A 142 24.64 36.69 -25.95
CA GLU A 142 25.53 37.55 -25.14
C GLU A 142 25.93 38.86 -25.88
N ASP A 143 26.08 38.79 -27.18
CA ASP A 143 26.39 39.97 -28.00
C ASP A 143 25.21 40.94 -28.23
N ARG A 144 24.03 40.56 -27.72
CA ARG A 144 22.83 41.38 -27.87
C ARG A 144 22.60 42.31 -26.69
N PRO A 145 22.40 43.62 -26.89
CA PRO A 145 22.19 44.54 -25.77
C PRO A 145 21.03 44.13 -24.85
N ALA A 146 19.96 43.56 -25.42
CA ALA A 146 18.78 43.17 -24.68
C ALA A 146 18.99 41.99 -23.71
N ILE A 147 20.10 41.25 -23.80
CA ILE A 147 20.37 40.16 -22.85
C ILE A 147 20.54 40.67 -21.41
N HIS A 148 21.04 41.91 -21.27
CA HIS A 148 21.21 42.53 -19.95
C HIS A 148 19.89 42.90 -19.27
N GLU A 149 18.75 42.80 -20.00
CA GLU A 149 17.41 42.97 -19.46
C GLU A 149 16.84 41.71 -18.85
N LEU A 150 17.49 40.52 -19.08
CA LEU A 150 17.09 39.27 -18.53
C LEU A 150 17.58 39.14 -17.08
N SER A 151 16.70 38.69 -16.21
CA SER A 151 17.07 38.30 -14.84
C SER A 151 17.77 36.95 -14.81
N ASP A 152 18.44 36.65 -13.70
CA ASP A 152 19.03 35.31 -13.46
C ASP A 152 17.97 34.21 -13.55
N GLU A 153 16.73 34.51 -13.12
CA GLU A 153 15.60 33.56 -13.21
C GLU A 153 15.21 33.33 -14.68
N ASP A 154 15.21 34.36 -15.52
CA ASP A 154 14.94 34.20 -16.95
C ASP A 154 16.00 33.31 -17.62
N LEU A 155 17.27 33.53 -17.32
CA LEU A 155 18.36 32.69 -17.83
C LEU A 155 18.24 31.25 -17.35
N ASP A 156 17.87 31.04 -16.08
CA ASP A 156 17.63 29.71 -15.53
C ASP A 156 16.44 29.00 -16.19
N GLN A 157 15.39 29.72 -16.59
CA GLN A 157 14.29 29.15 -17.37
C GLN A 157 14.79 28.61 -18.72
N LEU A 158 15.65 29.35 -19.42
CA LEU A 158 16.22 28.89 -20.68
C LEU A 158 17.18 27.69 -20.50
N ARG A 159 18.04 27.72 -19.47
CA ARG A 159 18.96 26.61 -19.16
C ARG A 159 18.25 25.29 -18.89
N ARG A 160 17.02 25.36 -18.34
CA ARG A 160 16.21 24.18 -17.98
C ARG A 160 15.24 23.75 -19.08
N ALA A 161 15.29 24.35 -20.28
CA ALA A 161 14.48 23.90 -21.39
C ALA A 161 14.93 22.52 -21.86
N ASP A 162 14.00 21.59 -22.03
CA ASP A 162 14.29 20.24 -22.48
C ASP A 162 14.80 20.25 -23.92
N LEU A 163 14.26 21.16 -24.74
CA LEU A 163 14.62 21.27 -26.15
C LEU A 163 14.49 22.70 -26.67
N ILE A 164 15.54 23.17 -27.30
CA ILE A 164 15.55 24.44 -28.05
C ILE A 164 15.98 24.14 -29.46
N ALA A 165 15.32 24.78 -30.44
CA ALA A 165 15.72 24.69 -31.83
C ALA A 165 15.59 26.05 -32.52
N THR A 166 16.38 26.25 -33.54
CA THR A 166 16.28 27.40 -34.44
C THR A 166 15.73 26.98 -35.79
N GLY A 167 15.10 27.90 -36.51
CA GLY A 167 14.60 27.64 -37.84
C GLY A 167 14.11 28.92 -38.51
N THR A 168 13.40 28.77 -39.62
CA THR A 168 12.76 29.89 -40.29
C THR A 168 11.29 29.58 -40.60
N ILE A 169 10.43 30.60 -40.42
CA ILE A 169 9.03 30.59 -40.83
C ILE A 169 8.80 31.81 -41.73
N ASP A 170 8.27 31.62 -42.93
CA ASP A 170 8.06 32.66 -43.91
C ASP A 170 9.29 33.54 -44.24
N GLY A 171 10.48 32.96 -44.03
CA GLY A 171 11.78 33.62 -44.25
C GLY A 171 12.39 34.26 -43.02
N ASP A 172 11.64 34.43 -41.95
CA ASP A 172 12.10 35.02 -40.69
C ASP A 172 12.64 33.97 -39.74
N ALA A 173 13.69 34.32 -38.99
CA ALA A 173 14.26 33.46 -37.95
C ALA A 173 13.28 33.27 -36.79
N ILE A 174 13.24 32.07 -36.25
CA ILE A 174 12.41 31.73 -35.12
C ILE A 174 13.10 30.71 -34.23
N TYR A 175 12.89 30.81 -32.91
CA TYR A 175 13.24 29.78 -31.94
C TYR A 175 12.03 28.93 -31.64
N LEU A 176 12.25 27.64 -31.49
CA LEU A 176 11.31 26.67 -30.91
C LEU A 176 11.78 26.37 -29.52
N VAL A 177 10.93 26.51 -28.51
CA VAL A 177 11.25 26.22 -27.12
C VAL A 177 10.26 25.20 -26.60
N GLY A 178 10.74 24.02 -26.22
CA GLY A 178 9.87 22.89 -25.93
C GLY A 178 10.13 22.20 -24.62
N GLU A 179 9.06 21.62 -24.12
CA GLU A 179 9.03 20.63 -23.06
C GLU A 179 8.74 19.26 -23.65
N VAL A 180 9.37 18.22 -23.10
CA VAL A 180 9.22 16.85 -23.57
C VAL A 180 8.79 15.97 -22.40
N SER A 181 7.64 15.31 -22.53
CA SER A 181 7.05 14.49 -21.47
C SER A 181 6.33 13.28 -22.06
N PHE A 182 6.25 12.18 -21.33
CA PHE A 182 5.40 11.05 -21.75
C PHE A 182 3.93 11.45 -21.74
N THR A 183 3.49 12.10 -20.66
CA THR A 183 2.13 12.64 -20.56
C THR A 183 2.23 14.10 -20.20
N ALA A 184 1.91 14.96 -21.17
CA ALA A 184 1.95 16.41 -20.96
C ALA A 184 0.79 16.88 -20.09
N ASP A 185 1.13 17.66 -19.08
CA ASP A 185 0.20 18.31 -18.17
C ASP A 185 0.15 19.83 -18.35
N ASN A 186 -0.61 20.53 -17.49
CA ASN A 186 -0.74 21.97 -17.53
C ASN A 186 0.58 22.69 -17.23
N ASP A 187 1.41 22.10 -16.36
CA ASP A 187 2.68 22.70 -15.97
C ASP A 187 3.70 22.64 -17.11
N ASP A 188 3.70 21.55 -17.91
CA ASP A 188 4.52 21.44 -19.11
C ASP A 188 4.16 22.56 -20.11
N VAL A 189 2.87 22.74 -20.36
CA VAL A 189 2.37 23.80 -21.26
C VAL A 189 2.80 25.19 -20.77
N LEU A 190 2.62 25.48 -19.49
CA LEU A 190 2.97 26.77 -18.91
C LEU A 190 4.49 26.99 -18.86
N ARG A 191 5.30 25.94 -18.65
CA ARG A 191 6.76 26.03 -18.72
C ARG A 191 7.23 26.36 -20.12
N ALA A 192 6.73 25.66 -21.15
CA ALA A 192 7.06 25.94 -22.53
C ALA A 192 6.71 27.39 -22.90
N ALA A 193 5.50 27.88 -22.55
CA ALA A 193 5.06 29.24 -22.81
C ALA A 193 5.95 30.27 -22.10
N ARG A 194 6.28 30.09 -20.82
CA ARG A 194 7.14 31.00 -20.05
C ARG A 194 8.55 31.08 -20.65
N ARG A 195 9.16 29.94 -20.98
CA ARG A 195 10.51 29.86 -21.54
C ARG A 195 10.59 30.56 -22.91
N ALA A 196 9.57 30.36 -23.75
CA ALA A 196 9.49 31.09 -25.02
C ALA A 196 9.28 32.61 -24.81
N ALA A 197 8.56 33.01 -23.77
CA ALA A 197 8.37 34.43 -23.45
C ALA A 197 9.68 35.13 -23.07
N VAL A 198 10.65 34.38 -22.44
CA VAL A 198 11.98 34.94 -22.15
C VAL A 198 12.70 35.38 -23.45
N LEU A 199 12.69 34.56 -24.50
CA LEU A 199 13.30 34.92 -25.78
C LEU A 199 12.62 36.12 -26.43
N ARG A 200 11.30 36.26 -26.25
CA ARG A 200 10.55 37.41 -26.76
C ARG A 200 10.94 38.71 -26.05
N LYS A 201 11.37 38.67 -24.77
CA LYS A 201 11.88 39.84 -24.05
C LYS A 201 13.11 40.47 -24.75
N VAL A 202 13.96 39.61 -25.30
CA VAL A 202 15.18 40.04 -26.05
C VAL A 202 14.93 40.27 -27.56
N GLY A 203 13.67 40.39 -27.93
CA GLY A 203 13.28 40.72 -29.31
C GLY A 203 13.26 39.53 -30.27
N GLU A 204 13.44 38.31 -29.78
CA GLU A 204 13.44 37.12 -30.63
C GLU A 204 12.04 36.60 -30.88
N ARG A 205 11.78 36.08 -32.09
CA ARG A 205 10.57 35.30 -32.35
C ARG A 205 10.76 33.91 -31.71
N ALA A 206 9.82 33.52 -30.88
CA ALA A 206 9.87 32.21 -30.21
C ALA A 206 8.49 31.57 -30.24
N GLN A 207 8.45 30.27 -30.61
CA GLN A 207 7.26 29.45 -30.62
C GLN A 207 7.43 28.36 -29.54
N PRO A 208 6.58 28.38 -28.50
CA PRO A 208 6.58 27.30 -27.51
C PRO A 208 5.94 26.05 -28.10
N PHE A 209 6.44 24.88 -27.67
CA PHE A 209 5.81 23.60 -27.98
C PHE A 209 5.92 22.62 -26.82
N VAL A 210 5.05 21.62 -26.82
CA VAL A 210 5.13 20.44 -25.97
C VAL A 210 5.15 19.21 -26.86
N ALA A 211 6.10 18.31 -26.63
CA ALA A 211 6.18 17.02 -27.31
C ALA A 211 5.89 15.88 -26.32
N CYS A 212 4.94 15.03 -26.65
CA CYS A 212 4.47 13.98 -25.74
C CYS A 212 3.88 12.78 -26.50
N ASP A 213 3.74 11.65 -25.78
CA ASP A 213 2.97 10.50 -26.26
C ASP A 213 1.48 10.69 -26.00
N ALA A 214 1.11 11.38 -24.90
CA ALA A 214 -0.27 11.68 -24.57
C ALA A 214 -0.41 13.07 -23.94
N ILE A 215 -1.56 13.69 -24.13
CA ILE A 215 -1.93 14.96 -23.49
C ILE A 215 -3.40 14.91 -23.05
N ALA A 216 -3.68 15.36 -21.83
CA ALA A 216 -5.05 15.44 -21.35
C ALA A 216 -5.85 16.54 -22.12
N PRO A 217 -7.17 16.37 -22.36
CA PRO A 217 -7.97 17.36 -23.08
C PRO A 217 -7.91 18.76 -22.48
N ILE A 218 -7.85 18.86 -21.15
CA ILE A 218 -7.74 20.16 -20.46
C ILE A 218 -6.39 20.84 -20.73
N SER A 219 -5.30 20.09 -20.78
CA SER A 219 -3.96 20.61 -21.08
C SER A 219 -3.82 20.96 -22.55
N ALA A 220 -4.47 20.22 -23.46
CA ALA A 220 -4.54 20.57 -24.88
C ALA A 220 -5.32 21.85 -25.12
N GLU A 221 -6.39 22.10 -24.37
CA GLU A 221 -7.13 23.37 -24.43
C GLU A 221 -6.31 24.55 -23.92
N LEU A 222 -5.57 24.33 -22.79
CA LEU A 222 -4.64 25.33 -22.27
C LEU A 222 -3.55 25.65 -23.30
N ALA A 223 -2.95 24.63 -23.93
CA ALA A 223 -1.94 24.84 -24.98
C ALA A 223 -2.45 25.68 -26.13
N ARG A 224 -3.70 25.47 -26.58
CA ARG A 224 -4.34 26.32 -27.61
C ARG A 224 -4.47 27.77 -27.15
N ARG A 225 -4.90 28.02 -25.92
CA ARG A 225 -5.05 29.36 -25.34
C ARG A 225 -3.71 30.09 -25.22
N GLU A 226 -2.66 29.37 -24.80
CA GLU A 226 -1.31 29.92 -24.61
C GLU A 226 -0.50 29.96 -25.92
N GLY A 227 -1.05 29.52 -27.05
CA GLY A 227 -0.36 29.47 -28.33
C GLY A 227 0.79 28.48 -28.39
N VAL A 228 0.72 27.42 -27.54
CA VAL A 228 1.72 26.33 -27.46
C VAL A 228 1.40 25.30 -28.52
N TRP A 229 2.36 24.94 -29.35
CA TRP A 229 2.23 23.86 -30.30
C TRP A 229 2.29 22.50 -29.54
N ILE A 230 1.51 21.54 -30.03
CA ILE A 230 1.47 20.20 -29.46
C ILE A 230 2.01 19.22 -30.49
N ILE A 231 3.02 18.42 -30.12
CA ILE A 231 3.53 17.32 -30.92
C ILE A 231 3.16 16.03 -30.17
N VAL A 232 2.17 15.29 -30.68
CA VAL A 232 1.76 14.00 -30.11
C VAL A 232 2.17 12.91 -31.07
N GLU A 233 2.87 11.89 -30.57
CA GLU A 233 3.37 10.77 -31.38
C GLU A 233 4.08 11.21 -32.68
N GLY A 234 4.83 12.32 -32.61
CA GLY A 234 5.54 12.89 -33.74
C GLY A 234 4.66 13.64 -34.76
N ARG A 235 3.41 13.91 -34.44
CA ARG A 235 2.49 14.70 -35.27
C ARG A 235 2.29 16.07 -34.65
N LEU A 236 2.62 17.09 -35.39
CA LEU A 236 2.39 18.46 -34.97
C LEU A 236 0.91 18.83 -35.12
N LEU A 237 0.30 19.21 -33.98
CA LEU A 237 -1.02 19.80 -33.89
C LEU A 237 -0.84 21.29 -33.65
N THR A 238 -0.90 22.10 -34.71
CA THR A 238 -0.93 23.54 -34.54
C THR A 238 -2.31 23.98 -34.07
N PRO A 239 -2.42 25.02 -33.18
CA PRO A 239 -3.71 25.66 -32.98
C PRO A 239 -4.28 26.09 -34.35
N ALA A 240 -5.55 25.79 -34.59
CA ALA A 240 -6.22 26.38 -35.77
C ALA A 240 -6.15 27.91 -35.64
N ALA A 241 -5.68 28.53 -36.69
CA ALA A 241 -5.61 29.99 -36.79
C ALA A 241 -7.01 30.61 -36.68
#